data_6b481198d76878d5245dad9c2b3624b1
#
_entry.id   6b481198d76878d5245dad9c2b3624b1
#
_cell.length_a   1.000
_cell.length_b   1.000
_cell.length_c   1.000
_cell.angle_alpha   90.00
_cell.angle_beta   90.00
_cell.angle_gamma   90.00
#
_symmetry.space_group_name_H-M   'P 1'
#
loop_
_entity.id
_entity.type
_entity.pdbx_description
1 polymer ?
#
loop_
_entity_poly.entity_id
_entity_poly.type
_entity_poly.pdbx_seq_one_letter_code
_entity_poly.pdbx_strand_id
1 'polypeptide(L)'
;MRLAETVTFGGSGLNRAVELRGDAVQMAALLERGQVLPVWRGKPLVVAGVALGWVAPGHPVLAHGRAPVFLGLDGDVPRFAQDISDWAPEAGAEAVEHGFFDPSEQRHPALPGDHGFLELRGIMTQLTPRGAELAAMARAILHWHRSHGFCATCGAASEMAVAGWQRSCPACGAQHFPRTDPVVIMLTVDVARDLVLLGRG
;
A
#
# COMPACT_ATOMS: atom_id res chain seq x y z
N MET A 1 -8.10 22.91 11.18
CA MET A 1 -7.26 21.84 10.57
C MET A 1 -5.95 21.80 11.32
N ARG A 2 -5.56 20.66 11.86
CA ARG A 2 -4.29 20.53 12.58
C ARG A 2 -3.15 20.45 11.55
N LEU A 3 -2.00 21.10 11.83
CA LEU A 3 -0.84 21.08 10.92
C LEU A 3 -0.43 19.66 10.47
N ALA A 4 -0.54 18.67 11.37
CA ALA A 4 -0.27 17.28 11.06
C ALA A 4 -1.19 16.66 9.99
N GLU A 5 -2.35 17.24 9.75
CA GLU A 5 -3.31 16.78 8.74
C GLU A 5 -3.03 17.36 7.34
N THR A 6 -2.04 18.24 7.23
CA THR A 6 -1.63 18.87 5.96
C THR A 6 -0.42 18.21 5.32
N VAL A 7 0.22 17.23 5.98
CA VAL A 7 1.36 16.51 5.42
C VAL A 7 0.91 15.52 4.34
N THR A 8 1.80 15.19 3.41
CA THR A 8 1.53 14.42 2.20
C THR A 8 0.77 13.11 2.44
N PHE A 9 1.05 12.40 3.55
CA PHE A 9 0.43 11.11 3.86
C PHE A 9 -0.55 11.18 5.04
N GLY A 10 -0.97 12.37 5.46
CA GLY A 10 -1.82 12.57 6.63
C GLY A 10 -3.20 13.10 6.31
N GLY A 11 -4.16 12.80 7.20
CA GLY A 11 -5.42 13.51 7.29
C GLY A 11 -6.39 13.38 6.13
N SER A 12 -6.36 12.30 5.34
CA SER A 12 -7.26 12.16 4.18
C SER A 12 -8.74 12.08 4.54
N GLY A 13 -9.06 11.80 5.81
CA GLY A 13 -10.45 11.65 6.28
C GLY A 13 -11.17 10.42 5.73
N LEU A 14 -10.45 9.40 5.28
CA LEU A 14 -11.06 8.14 4.84
C LEU A 14 -11.70 7.42 6.03
N ASN A 15 -12.95 6.97 5.87
CA ASN A 15 -13.58 6.07 6.83
C ASN A 15 -12.92 4.68 6.75
N ARG A 16 -12.20 4.30 7.78
CA ARG A 16 -11.50 3.01 7.84
C ARG A 16 -12.43 1.81 8.05
N ALA A 17 -13.67 2.04 8.49
CA ALA A 17 -14.72 1.06 8.70
C ALA A 17 -14.19 -0.23 9.37
N VAL A 18 -13.50 -0.05 10.49
CA VAL A 18 -12.81 -1.13 11.22
C VAL A 18 -13.79 -2.20 11.68
N GLU A 19 -14.99 -1.78 12.06
CA GLU A 19 -16.10 -2.62 12.51
C GLU A 19 -16.57 -3.63 11.47
N LEU A 20 -16.35 -3.38 10.17
CA LEU A 20 -16.78 -4.24 9.08
C LEU A 20 -15.78 -5.38 8.78
N ARG A 21 -14.51 -5.20 9.15
CA ARG A 21 -13.39 -6.06 8.70
C ARG A 21 -13.46 -7.50 9.18
N GLY A 22 -14.19 -7.75 10.27
CA GLY A 22 -14.35 -9.10 10.84
C GLY A 22 -15.41 -9.96 10.17
N ASP A 23 -16.26 -9.37 9.32
CA ASP A 23 -17.35 -10.08 8.64
C ASP A 23 -16.96 -10.40 7.18
N ALA A 24 -16.65 -11.66 6.93
CA ALA A 24 -16.21 -12.12 5.59
C ALA A 24 -17.31 -12.00 4.53
N VAL A 25 -18.59 -12.17 4.90
CA VAL A 25 -19.72 -12.08 3.98
C VAL A 25 -19.91 -10.63 3.55
N GLN A 26 -19.84 -9.71 4.52
CA GLN A 26 -19.94 -8.29 4.26
C GLN A 26 -18.74 -7.79 3.43
N MET A 27 -17.52 -8.29 3.71
CA MET A 27 -16.33 -7.95 2.93
C MET A 27 -16.45 -8.41 1.47
N ALA A 28 -16.99 -9.60 1.23
CA ALA A 28 -17.24 -10.08 -0.14
C ALA A 28 -18.23 -9.18 -0.88
N ALA A 29 -19.36 -8.83 -0.26
CA ALA A 29 -20.35 -7.91 -0.84
C ALA A 29 -19.79 -6.49 -1.08
N LEU A 30 -18.92 -6.00 -0.21
CA LEU A 30 -18.23 -4.73 -0.41
C LEU A 30 -17.24 -4.80 -1.56
N LEU A 31 -16.53 -5.91 -1.72
CA LEU A 31 -15.60 -6.10 -2.82
C LEU A 31 -16.31 -6.07 -4.17
N GLU A 32 -17.45 -6.75 -4.31
CA GLU A 32 -18.22 -6.79 -5.57
C GLU A 32 -18.57 -5.41 -6.12
N ARG A 33 -18.87 -4.45 -5.25
CA ARG A 33 -19.21 -3.05 -5.61
C ARG A 33 -18.07 -2.06 -5.40
N GLY A 34 -16.91 -2.56 -5.00
CA GLY A 34 -15.75 -1.77 -4.66
C GLY A 34 -14.86 -1.43 -5.85
N GLN A 35 -13.76 -0.78 -5.56
CA GLN A 35 -12.67 -0.52 -6.49
C GLN A 35 -11.35 -1.00 -5.89
N VAL A 36 -10.51 -1.57 -6.73
CA VAL A 36 -9.24 -2.17 -6.34
C VAL A 36 -8.09 -1.34 -6.91
N LEU A 37 -7.13 -1.00 -6.07
CA LEU A 37 -5.85 -0.43 -6.46
C LEU A 37 -4.85 -1.58 -6.69
N PRO A 38 -4.47 -1.88 -7.94
CA PRO A 38 -3.40 -2.83 -8.19
C PRO A 38 -2.06 -2.23 -7.74
N VAL A 39 -1.23 -3.05 -7.10
CA VAL A 39 0.14 -2.68 -6.71
C VAL A 39 1.10 -3.75 -7.23
N TRP A 40 2.02 -3.37 -8.09
CA TRP A 40 3.03 -4.25 -8.64
C TRP A 40 4.40 -3.96 -8.05
N ARG A 41 4.99 -4.92 -7.32
CA ARG A 41 6.30 -4.79 -6.66
C ARG A 41 6.45 -3.48 -5.85
N GLY A 42 5.38 -3.09 -5.15
CA GLY A 42 5.35 -1.88 -4.34
C GLY A 42 5.05 -0.59 -5.10
N LYS A 43 4.88 -0.63 -6.42
CA LYS A 43 4.48 0.51 -7.25
C LYS A 43 2.96 0.50 -7.40
N PRO A 44 2.23 1.53 -6.96
CA PRO A 44 0.78 1.63 -7.20
C PRO A 44 0.50 1.90 -8.68
N LEU A 45 -0.66 1.46 -9.14
CA LEU A 45 -1.19 1.87 -10.44
C LEU A 45 -1.54 3.36 -10.42
N VAL A 46 -1.10 4.08 -11.44
CA VAL A 46 -1.30 5.53 -11.60
C VAL A 46 -1.81 5.83 -12.99
N VAL A 47 -2.70 6.82 -13.11
CA VAL A 47 -3.23 7.35 -14.36
C VAL A 47 -2.59 8.69 -14.64
N ALA A 48 -2.04 8.86 -15.83
CA ALA A 48 -1.37 10.08 -16.29
C ALA A 48 -0.34 10.67 -15.29
N GLY A 49 0.21 9.84 -14.40
CA GLY A 49 1.20 10.24 -13.39
C GLY A 49 0.65 11.05 -12.20
N VAL A 50 -0.65 11.36 -12.15
CA VAL A 50 -1.21 12.32 -11.18
C VAL A 50 -2.37 11.79 -10.32
N ALA A 51 -2.94 10.64 -10.66
CA ALA A 51 -4.05 10.04 -9.92
C ALA A 51 -3.87 8.54 -9.76
N LEU A 52 -4.42 7.94 -8.69
CA LEU A 52 -4.43 6.49 -8.53
C LEU A 52 -5.35 5.83 -9.55
N GLY A 53 -4.88 4.74 -10.16
CA GLY A 53 -5.64 3.92 -11.08
C GLY A 53 -6.48 2.89 -10.34
N TRP A 54 -7.78 3.11 -10.28
CA TRP A 54 -8.73 2.18 -9.68
C TRP A 54 -9.38 1.31 -10.74
N VAL A 55 -9.47 0.01 -10.50
CA VAL A 55 -10.12 -0.94 -11.41
C VAL A 55 -11.29 -1.65 -10.72
N ALA A 56 -12.23 -2.14 -11.52
CA ALA A 56 -13.31 -2.98 -10.99
C ALA A 56 -12.75 -4.33 -10.50
N PRO A 57 -13.36 -4.95 -9.49
CA PRO A 57 -13.08 -6.34 -9.13
C PRO A 57 -13.24 -7.26 -10.34
N GLY A 58 -12.33 -8.23 -10.51
CA GLY A 58 -12.32 -9.10 -11.68
C GLY A 58 -11.68 -8.51 -12.95
N HIS A 59 -11.18 -7.26 -12.91
CA HIS A 59 -10.41 -6.71 -14.02
C HIS A 59 -9.19 -7.61 -14.34
N PRO A 60 -8.86 -7.87 -15.64
CA PRO A 60 -7.79 -8.78 -16.04
C PRO A 60 -6.42 -8.48 -15.43
N VAL A 61 -6.10 -7.21 -15.10
CA VAL A 61 -4.87 -6.84 -14.40
C VAL A 61 -4.74 -7.51 -13.03
N LEU A 62 -5.84 -7.91 -12.40
CA LEU A 62 -5.90 -8.55 -11.10
C LEU A 62 -5.77 -10.08 -11.15
N ALA A 63 -5.71 -10.69 -12.33
CA ALA A 63 -5.77 -12.16 -12.51
C ALA A 63 -4.66 -12.92 -11.76
N HIS A 64 -3.48 -12.32 -11.59
CA HIS A 64 -2.35 -12.88 -10.84
C HIS A 64 -2.21 -12.29 -9.43
N GLY A 65 -3.26 -11.63 -8.97
CA GLY A 65 -3.26 -10.93 -7.69
C GLY A 65 -3.50 -11.88 -6.51
N ARG A 66 -2.90 -11.53 -5.37
CA ARG A 66 -3.17 -12.14 -4.07
C ARG A 66 -4.51 -11.66 -3.53
N ALA A 67 -4.96 -12.19 -2.39
CA ALA A 67 -6.18 -11.72 -1.77
C ALA A 67 -6.14 -10.20 -1.50
N PRO A 68 -7.22 -9.45 -1.81
CA PRO A 68 -7.25 -8.01 -1.64
C PRO A 68 -7.33 -7.61 -0.17
N VAL A 69 -6.75 -6.46 0.16
CA VAL A 69 -6.82 -5.81 1.47
C VAL A 69 -7.85 -4.68 1.42
N PHE A 70 -8.76 -4.63 2.37
CA PHE A 70 -9.73 -3.54 2.49
C PHE A 70 -9.08 -2.31 3.10
N LEU A 71 -9.10 -1.18 2.40
CA LEU A 71 -8.52 0.08 2.86
C LEU A 71 -9.51 0.95 3.65
N GLY A 72 -10.79 0.88 3.29
CA GLY A 72 -11.86 1.67 3.89
C GLY A 72 -12.93 2.09 2.89
N LEU A 73 -13.78 3.03 3.30
CA LEU A 73 -14.85 3.61 2.49
C LEU A 73 -14.48 5.05 2.09
N ASP A 74 -14.47 5.34 0.81
CA ASP A 74 -14.31 6.67 0.24
C ASP A 74 -15.69 7.20 -0.17
N GLY A 75 -16.36 7.88 0.76
CA GLY A 75 -17.81 8.05 0.69
C GLY A 75 -18.48 6.66 0.76
N ASP A 76 -19.27 6.34 -0.26
CA ASP A 76 -19.95 5.04 -0.37
C ASP A 76 -19.17 4.01 -1.18
N VAL A 77 -17.98 4.36 -1.68
CA VAL A 77 -17.17 3.48 -2.52
C VAL A 77 -16.17 2.70 -1.68
N PRO A 78 -16.30 1.37 -1.58
CA PRO A 78 -15.30 0.53 -0.94
C PRO A 78 -13.98 0.55 -1.71
N ARG A 79 -12.88 0.79 -1.01
CA ARG A 79 -11.53 0.81 -1.57
C ARG A 79 -10.73 -0.40 -1.08
N PHE A 80 -10.15 -1.10 -2.02
CA PHE A 80 -9.28 -2.25 -1.77
C PHE A 80 -7.91 -2.03 -2.43
N ALA A 81 -6.90 -2.74 -1.96
CA ALA A 81 -5.63 -2.85 -2.66
C ALA A 81 -5.30 -4.32 -2.89
N GLN A 82 -4.65 -4.63 -4.01
CA GLN A 82 -4.27 -5.99 -4.35
C GLN A 82 -2.84 -6.04 -4.87
N ASP A 83 -2.02 -6.93 -4.28
CA ASP A 83 -0.67 -7.21 -4.76
C ASP A 83 -0.74 -8.09 -6.00
N ILE A 84 -0.23 -7.57 -7.12
CA ILE A 84 -0.11 -8.27 -8.39
C ILE A 84 1.35 -8.56 -8.77
N SER A 85 2.24 -8.57 -7.79
CA SER A 85 3.69 -8.73 -8.04
C SER A 85 4.08 -10.09 -8.62
N ASP A 86 3.17 -11.07 -8.58
CA ASP A 86 3.36 -12.39 -9.18
C ASP A 86 3.14 -12.34 -10.71
N TRP A 87 2.56 -11.26 -11.25
CA TRP A 87 2.58 -11.00 -12.69
C TRP A 87 3.99 -10.64 -13.15
N ALA A 88 4.45 -11.29 -14.23
CA ALA A 88 5.71 -10.99 -14.89
C ALA A 88 5.43 -10.37 -16.27
N PRO A 89 6.03 -9.21 -16.59
CA PRO A 89 5.99 -8.66 -17.95
C PRO A 89 6.64 -9.62 -18.93
N GLU A 90 6.20 -9.58 -20.20
CA GLU A 90 6.86 -10.32 -21.28
C GLU A 90 8.34 -9.92 -21.41
N ALA A 91 9.18 -10.84 -21.87
CA ALA A 91 10.64 -10.74 -21.86
C ALA A 91 11.15 -9.41 -22.46
N GLY A 92 11.91 -8.66 -21.68
CA GLY A 92 12.46 -7.35 -22.01
C GLY A 92 12.31 -6.30 -20.90
N ALA A 93 11.50 -6.55 -19.87
CA ALA A 93 11.52 -5.73 -18.67
C ALA A 93 12.83 -6.00 -17.92
N GLU A 94 13.69 -5.01 -17.87
CA GLU A 94 14.94 -5.07 -17.13
C GLU A 94 14.71 -5.57 -15.71
N ALA A 95 15.61 -6.45 -15.26
CA ALA A 95 15.61 -6.91 -13.88
C ALA A 95 15.69 -5.68 -12.98
N VAL A 96 14.63 -5.47 -12.18
CA VAL A 96 14.57 -4.35 -11.24
C VAL A 96 15.75 -4.51 -10.29
N GLU A 97 16.75 -3.65 -10.39
CA GLU A 97 17.81 -3.55 -9.39
C GLU A 97 17.15 -3.27 -8.04
N HIS A 98 17.55 -4.00 -7.01
CA HIS A 98 17.04 -3.83 -5.64
C HIS A 98 17.63 -2.55 -5.02
N GLY A 99 17.37 -1.41 -5.64
CA GLY A 99 17.79 -0.10 -5.17
C GLY A 99 16.76 0.54 -4.22
N PHE A 100 17.21 1.55 -3.51
CA PHE A 100 16.35 2.35 -2.62
C PHE A 100 15.24 3.11 -3.41
N PHE A 101 15.47 3.38 -4.68
CA PHE A 101 14.58 4.08 -5.60
C PHE A 101 14.67 3.45 -6.98
N ASP A 102 13.55 3.02 -7.53
CA ASP A 102 13.45 2.48 -8.88
C ASP A 102 12.52 3.37 -9.72
N PRO A 103 13.08 4.26 -10.55
CA PRO A 103 12.30 5.21 -11.34
C PRO A 103 11.61 4.57 -12.55
N SER A 104 11.84 3.29 -12.84
CA SER A 104 11.23 2.65 -14.00
C SER A 104 9.71 2.64 -13.92
N GLU A 105 9.06 2.89 -15.05
CA GLU A 105 7.62 2.71 -15.22
C GLU A 105 7.35 1.32 -15.78
N GLN A 106 6.37 0.62 -15.22
CA GLN A 106 5.90 -0.66 -15.75
C GLN A 106 4.46 -0.53 -16.24
N ARG A 107 4.17 -1.04 -17.43
CA ARG A 107 2.83 -1.07 -18.02
C ARG A 107 2.31 -2.48 -18.13
N HIS A 108 1.00 -2.64 -17.92
CA HIS A 108 0.34 -3.93 -18.05
C HIS A 108 -0.53 -3.93 -19.32
N PRO A 109 -0.47 -4.99 -20.17
CA PRO A 109 -1.16 -5.01 -21.47
C PRO A 109 -2.69 -4.90 -21.38
N ALA A 110 -3.29 -5.26 -20.24
CA ALA A 110 -4.73 -5.14 -20.02
C ALA A 110 -5.18 -3.73 -19.62
N LEU A 111 -4.28 -2.76 -19.52
CA LEU A 111 -4.58 -1.39 -19.08
C LEU A 111 -4.42 -0.38 -20.22
N PRO A 112 -5.15 0.77 -20.19
CA PRO A 112 -4.94 1.86 -21.13
C PRO A 112 -3.53 2.42 -21.11
N GLY A 113 -3.09 3.05 -22.21
CA GLY A 113 -1.73 3.53 -22.38
C GLY A 113 -1.30 4.68 -21.47
N ASP A 114 -2.23 5.37 -20.81
CA ASP A 114 -1.98 6.39 -19.81
C ASP A 114 -1.86 5.84 -18.36
N HIS A 115 -1.97 4.52 -18.20
CA HIS A 115 -1.85 3.81 -16.95
C HIS A 115 -0.46 3.19 -16.78
N GLY A 116 0.18 3.40 -15.64
CA GLY A 116 1.49 2.84 -15.34
C GLY A 116 1.68 2.55 -13.85
N PHE A 117 2.55 1.59 -13.54
CA PHE A 117 3.01 1.32 -12.17
C PHE A 117 4.26 2.17 -11.91
N LEU A 118 4.15 3.13 -10.99
CA LEU A 118 5.18 4.14 -10.73
C LEU A 118 5.66 4.09 -9.27
N GLU A 119 6.94 4.42 -9.06
CA GLU A 119 7.50 4.53 -7.72
C GLU A 119 6.83 5.68 -6.95
N LEU A 120 6.25 5.36 -5.79
CA LEU A 120 5.46 6.29 -4.99
C LEU A 120 6.23 7.56 -4.61
N ARG A 121 7.53 7.45 -4.31
CA ARG A 121 8.35 8.62 -3.95
C ARG A 121 8.46 9.66 -5.07
N GLY A 122 8.43 9.22 -6.32
CA GLY A 122 8.48 10.12 -7.49
C GLY A 122 7.18 10.85 -7.76
N ILE A 123 6.04 10.33 -7.28
CA ILE A 123 4.71 10.85 -7.63
C ILE A 123 3.91 11.35 -6.40
N MET A 124 4.34 11.09 -5.18
CA MET A 124 3.56 11.34 -3.97
C MET A 124 3.10 12.79 -3.80
N THR A 125 3.88 13.75 -4.30
CA THR A 125 3.54 15.18 -4.24
C THR A 125 2.60 15.64 -5.36
N GLN A 126 2.39 14.80 -6.37
CA GLN A 126 1.47 15.06 -7.49
C GLN A 126 0.09 14.46 -7.23
N LEU A 127 0.01 13.47 -6.33
CA LEU A 127 -1.25 12.88 -5.91
C LEU A 127 -2.00 13.82 -4.96
N THR A 128 -3.32 13.67 -4.91
CA THR A 128 -4.10 14.29 -3.82
C THR A 128 -3.64 13.73 -2.47
N PRO A 129 -3.80 14.47 -1.34
CA PRO A 129 -3.45 13.97 0.00
C PRO A 129 -4.07 12.59 0.30
N ARG A 130 -5.33 12.38 -0.08
CA ARG A 130 -6.02 11.08 0.04
C ARG A 130 -5.38 10.02 -0.85
N GLY A 131 -5.08 10.34 -2.10
CA GLY A 131 -4.41 9.42 -3.02
C GLY A 131 -3.03 9.01 -2.51
N ALA A 132 -2.23 9.94 -2.04
CA ALA A 132 -0.90 9.69 -1.48
C ALA A 132 -0.98 8.80 -0.22
N GLU A 133 -1.92 9.07 0.69
CA GLU A 133 -2.14 8.25 1.88
C GLU A 133 -2.57 6.83 1.52
N LEU A 134 -3.54 6.68 0.61
CA LEU A 134 -4.02 5.36 0.19
C LEU A 134 -2.92 4.55 -0.49
N ALA A 135 -2.12 5.17 -1.35
CA ALA A 135 -0.99 4.51 -2.01
C ALA A 135 0.09 4.06 -1.00
N ALA A 136 0.45 4.93 -0.06
CA ALA A 136 1.42 4.62 0.98
C ALA A 136 0.96 3.47 1.88
N MET A 137 -0.31 3.51 2.30
CA MET A 137 -0.90 2.46 3.11
C MET A 137 -1.01 1.13 2.36
N ALA A 138 -1.50 1.15 1.11
CA ALA A 138 -1.58 -0.04 0.28
C ALA A 138 -0.20 -0.68 0.11
N ARG A 139 0.81 0.11 -0.25
CA ARG A 139 2.20 -0.35 -0.36
C ARG A 139 2.71 -0.98 0.94
N ALA A 140 2.50 -0.31 2.07
CA ALA A 140 3.00 -0.78 3.37
C ALA A 140 2.36 -2.10 3.80
N ILE A 141 1.02 -2.20 3.74
CA ILE A 141 0.30 -3.40 4.18
C ILE A 141 0.57 -4.60 3.25
N LEU A 142 0.60 -4.39 1.93
CA LEU A 142 0.90 -5.46 0.98
C LEU A 142 2.36 -5.94 1.11
N HIS A 143 3.31 -5.03 1.31
CA HIS A 143 4.70 -5.39 1.60
C HIS A 143 4.83 -6.19 2.90
N TRP A 144 4.11 -5.79 3.96
CA TRP A 144 4.09 -6.54 5.22
C TRP A 144 3.57 -7.97 5.00
N HIS A 145 2.50 -8.18 4.22
CA HIS A 145 2.02 -9.52 3.90
C HIS A 145 3.06 -10.37 3.17
N ARG A 146 3.85 -9.77 2.28
CA ARG A 146 4.92 -10.47 1.56
C ARG A 146 6.08 -10.89 2.46
N SER A 147 6.49 -10.00 3.35
CA SER A 147 7.65 -10.21 4.23
C SER A 147 7.34 -11.04 5.48
N HIS A 148 6.06 -11.14 5.90
CA HIS A 148 5.63 -11.80 7.13
C HIS A 148 4.74 -13.02 6.86
N GLY A 149 5.05 -13.81 5.84
CA GLY A 149 4.29 -14.99 5.47
C GLY A 149 4.28 -16.12 6.51
N PHE A 150 5.19 -16.08 7.48
CA PHE A 150 5.33 -17.12 8.51
C PHE A 150 5.06 -16.57 9.92
N CYS A 151 4.61 -17.46 10.80
CA CYS A 151 4.35 -17.13 12.20
C CYS A 151 5.65 -16.89 12.95
N ALA A 152 5.78 -15.73 13.61
CA ALA A 152 6.96 -15.40 14.41
C ALA A 152 7.07 -16.27 15.69
N THR A 153 5.98 -16.96 16.12
CA THR A 153 5.97 -17.80 17.32
C THR A 153 6.40 -19.24 17.03
N CYS A 154 5.90 -19.85 15.93
CA CYS A 154 6.13 -21.27 15.67
C CYS A 154 6.73 -21.59 14.28
N GLY A 155 6.95 -20.60 13.44
CA GLY A 155 7.53 -20.77 12.11
C GLY A 155 6.56 -21.32 11.04
N ALA A 156 5.35 -21.74 11.37
CA ALA A 156 4.38 -22.21 10.39
C ALA A 156 3.86 -21.08 9.49
N ALA A 157 3.38 -21.43 8.29
CA ALA A 157 2.73 -20.46 7.43
C ALA A 157 1.54 -19.79 8.14
N SER A 158 1.42 -18.48 8.00
CA SER A 158 0.32 -17.70 8.54
C SER A 158 -0.61 -17.23 7.43
N GLU A 159 -1.86 -16.94 7.76
CA GLU A 159 -2.91 -16.57 6.82
C GLU A 159 -3.37 -15.13 7.06
N MET A 160 -3.83 -14.48 6.00
CA MET A 160 -4.41 -13.15 6.07
C MET A 160 -5.79 -13.23 6.73
N ALA A 161 -6.06 -12.34 7.69
CA ALA A 161 -7.30 -12.24 8.42
C ALA A 161 -7.73 -10.78 8.57
N VAL A 162 -8.95 -10.57 9.06
CA VAL A 162 -9.51 -9.23 9.35
C VAL A 162 -9.35 -8.30 8.13
N ALA A 163 -9.82 -8.75 6.97
CA ALA A 163 -9.75 -8.01 5.70
C ALA A 163 -8.34 -7.50 5.34
N GLY A 164 -7.29 -8.21 5.76
CA GLY A 164 -5.89 -7.90 5.49
C GLY A 164 -5.17 -7.11 6.58
N TRP A 165 -5.81 -6.79 7.71
CA TRP A 165 -5.18 -6.02 8.80
C TRP A 165 -4.59 -6.88 9.91
N GLN A 166 -4.64 -8.18 9.74
CA GLN A 166 -4.08 -9.17 10.65
C GLN A 166 -3.57 -10.37 9.87
N ARG A 167 -2.61 -11.08 10.43
CA ARG A 167 -2.30 -12.45 10.04
C ARG A 167 -2.52 -13.36 11.23
N SER A 168 -3.07 -14.53 10.97
CA SER A 168 -3.33 -15.55 11.97
C SER A 168 -2.58 -16.83 11.64
N CYS A 169 -2.05 -17.50 12.65
CA CYS A 169 -1.38 -18.77 12.47
C CYS A 169 -2.36 -19.92 12.73
N PRO A 170 -2.70 -20.77 11.75
CA PRO A 170 -3.59 -21.90 11.97
C PRO A 170 -2.97 -22.99 12.84
N ALA A 171 -1.63 -23.06 12.95
CA ALA A 171 -0.94 -24.07 13.71
C ALA A 171 -0.91 -23.79 15.23
N CYS A 172 -0.74 -22.54 15.66
CA CYS A 172 -0.59 -22.18 17.07
C CYS A 172 -1.56 -21.11 17.58
N GLY A 173 -2.43 -20.57 16.71
CA GLY A 173 -3.40 -19.53 17.07
C GLY A 173 -2.80 -18.11 17.25
N ALA A 174 -1.49 -17.92 17.10
CA ALA A 174 -0.86 -16.62 17.25
C ALA A 174 -1.38 -15.62 16.20
N GLN A 175 -1.58 -14.38 16.64
CA GLN A 175 -2.00 -13.27 15.80
C GLN A 175 -0.85 -12.29 15.60
N HIS A 176 -0.71 -11.77 14.40
CA HIS A 176 0.33 -10.80 14.03
C HIS A 176 -0.30 -9.57 13.39
N PHE A 177 0.22 -8.41 13.72
CA PHE A 177 -0.27 -7.12 13.26
C PHE A 177 0.84 -6.34 12.57
N PRO A 178 0.52 -5.45 11.60
CA PRO A 178 1.51 -4.54 11.04
C PRO A 178 2.12 -3.67 12.16
N ARG A 179 3.45 -3.51 12.14
CA ARG A 179 4.11 -2.58 13.05
C ARG A 179 4.03 -1.16 12.51
N THR A 180 3.78 -0.23 13.41
CA THR A 180 3.91 1.20 13.18
C THR A 180 4.88 1.74 14.23
N ASP A 181 6.13 1.93 13.83
CA ASP A 181 7.14 2.52 14.72
C ASP A 181 7.17 4.04 14.48
N PRO A 182 6.92 4.87 15.49
CA PRO A 182 7.05 6.31 15.35
C PRO A 182 8.52 6.66 15.09
N VAL A 183 8.74 7.41 14.02
CA VAL A 183 10.08 7.88 13.63
C VAL A 183 10.07 9.39 13.60
N VAL A 184 11.08 10.03 14.20
CA VAL A 184 11.29 11.45 14.15
C VAL A 184 12.65 11.76 13.53
N ILE A 185 12.69 12.80 12.72
CA ILE A 185 13.94 13.42 12.26
C ILE A 185 14.06 14.73 13.01
N MET A 186 15.12 14.87 13.79
CA MET A 186 15.35 16.04 14.61
C MET A 186 16.61 16.78 14.14
N LEU A 187 16.52 18.10 14.08
CA LEU A 187 17.67 18.98 13.88
C LEU A 187 17.90 19.73 15.19
N THR A 188 19.03 19.47 15.84
CA THR A 188 19.47 20.24 17.01
C THR A 188 20.22 21.48 16.52
N VAL A 189 19.66 22.65 16.80
CA VAL A 189 20.17 23.95 16.33
C VAL A 189 20.63 24.81 17.51
N ASP A 190 21.84 25.33 17.45
CA ASP A 190 22.31 26.44 18.30
C ASP A 190 22.06 27.75 17.55
N VAL A 191 20.92 28.39 17.85
CA VAL A 191 20.50 29.62 17.19
C VAL A 191 21.46 30.78 17.42
N ALA A 192 22.12 30.81 18.61
CA ALA A 192 23.06 31.91 18.97
C ALA A 192 24.36 31.87 18.15
N ARG A 193 24.76 30.68 17.71
CA ARG A 193 25.99 30.46 16.92
C ARG A 193 25.76 30.12 15.48
N ASP A 194 24.49 30.01 15.03
CA ASP A 194 24.09 29.55 13.69
C ASP A 194 24.72 28.19 13.33
N LEU A 195 24.68 27.24 14.27
CA LEU A 195 25.27 25.90 14.13
C LEU A 195 24.20 24.82 14.24
N VAL A 196 24.44 23.70 13.56
CA VAL A 196 23.65 22.48 13.70
C VAL A 196 24.53 21.33 14.18
N LEU A 197 23.98 20.47 15.02
CA LEU A 197 24.64 19.24 15.45
C LEU A 197 24.41 18.15 14.41
N LEU A 198 25.49 17.66 13.81
CA LEU A 198 25.47 16.50 12.93
C LEU A 198 26.10 15.31 13.65
N GLY A 199 25.38 14.18 13.65
CA GLY A 199 25.93 12.90 14.08
C GLY A 199 26.61 12.18 12.92
N ARG A 200 27.69 11.44 13.20
CA ARG A 200 28.29 10.48 12.27
C ARG A 200 27.77 9.09 12.65
N GLY A 201 27.11 8.40 11.69
CA GLY A 201 26.73 6.99 11.81
C GLY A 201 27.87 6.05 11.44
#